data_3da50f5dc214c99bde2e237c58346582
#
_entry.id   3da50f5dc214c99bde2e237c58346582
#
_cell.length_a   1.000
_cell.length_b   1.000
_cell.length_c   1.000
_cell.angle_alpha   90.00
_cell.angle_beta   90.00
_cell.angle_gamma   90.00
#
_symmetry.space_group_name_H-M   'P 1'
#
loop_
_entity.id
_entity.type
_entity.pdbx_description
1 polymer ?
#
loop_
_entity_poly.entity_id
_entity_poly.type
_entity_poly.pdbx_seq_one_letter_code
_entity_poly.pdbx_strand_id
1 'polypeptide(L)'
;MQTFSIMAAPAPQLLRDYLIYMSTIKGRSPRTVEAYYNDLRLFLRYLMATRSGTPLPTDDPNLESISFASISEEMILSARLSDAYSFLAYVQSVNQTNAKTRARKVSSLRGFYKYLQSKAGRLEENPMEQLEIPAQRKSLPKYLTLDESLH
;
A
#
# COMPACT_ATOMS: atom_id res chain seq x y z
N MET A 1 -8.92 2.47 24.76
CA MET A 1 -8.32 2.49 23.44
C MET A 1 -9.27 1.92 22.41
N GLN A 2 -9.45 2.63 21.33
CA GLN A 2 -10.44 2.20 20.35
C GLN A 2 -9.84 1.26 19.35
N THR A 3 -10.56 0.21 19.03
CA THR A 3 -10.18 -0.70 17.97
C THR A 3 -10.55 -0.06 16.65
N PHE A 4 -9.72 -0.26 15.64
CA PHE A 4 -10.00 0.25 14.30
C PHE A 4 -11.35 -0.27 13.81
N SER A 5 -12.17 0.62 13.30
CA SER A 5 -13.49 0.26 12.79
C SER A 5 -13.52 0.39 11.28
N ILE A 6 -13.71 -0.74 10.60
CA ILE A 6 -13.81 -0.76 9.15
C ILE A 6 -15.00 0.06 8.69
N MET A 7 -16.11 -0.03 9.42
CA MET A 7 -17.34 0.63 9.00
C MET A 7 -17.31 2.14 9.23
N ALA A 8 -16.51 2.61 10.17
CA ALA A 8 -16.41 4.03 10.47
C ALA A 8 -15.33 4.75 9.68
N ALA A 9 -14.35 4.01 9.18
CA ALA A 9 -13.23 4.63 8.47
C ALA A 9 -13.67 5.11 7.09
N PRO A 10 -13.30 6.32 6.68
CA PRO A 10 -13.64 6.79 5.33
C PRO A 10 -12.96 5.90 4.30
N ALA A 11 -13.72 5.40 3.35
CA ALA A 11 -13.17 4.52 2.33
C ALA A 11 -14.14 4.38 1.17
N PRO A 12 -13.64 4.27 -0.06
CA PRO A 12 -14.51 3.90 -1.17
C PRO A 12 -14.96 2.46 -0.98
N GLN A 13 -16.08 2.11 -1.60
CA GLN A 13 -16.69 0.81 -1.35
C GLN A 13 -15.77 -0.37 -1.67
N LEU A 14 -15.03 -0.29 -2.76
CA LEU A 14 -14.11 -1.38 -3.11
C LEU A 14 -13.08 -1.64 -2.01
N LEU A 15 -12.56 -0.58 -1.41
CA LEU A 15 -11.60 -0.72 -0.33
C LEU A 15 -12.28 -1.28 0.92
N ARG A 16 -13.45 -0.78 1.24
CA ARG A 16 -14.18 -1.25 2.42
C ARG A 16 -14.47 -2.74 2.31
N ASP A 17 -14.89 -3.18 1.11
CA ASP A 17 -15.20 -4.59 0.89
C ASP A 17 -13.94 -5.44 1.09
N TYR A 18 -12.80 -4.97 0.64
CA TYR A 18 -11.55 -5.70 0.82
C TYR A 18 -11.19 -5.81 2.32
N LEU A 19 -11.37 -4.71 3.06
CA LEU A 19 -11.07 -4.73 4.49
C LEU A 19 -11.98 -5.71 5.24
N ILE A 20 -13.24 -5.76 4.84
CA ILE A 20 -14.18 -6.72 5.42
C ILE A 20 -13.74 -8.14 5.09
N TYR A 21 -13.31 -8.38 3.85
CA TYR A 21 -12.82 -9.68 3.43
C TYR A 21 -11.60 -10.09 4.27
N MET A 22 -10.65 -9.16 4.47
CA MET A 22 -9.47 -9.46 5.26
C MET A 22 -9.83 -9.83 6.70
N SER A 23 -10.76 -9.10 7.28
CA SER A 23 -11.15 -9.32 8.65
C SER A 23 -11.97 -10.59 8.81
N THR A 24 -12.98 -10.75 7.95
CA THR A 24 -13.98 -11.80 8.10
C THR A 24 -13.54 -13.14 7.52
N ILE A 25 -12.95 -13.11 6.35
CA ILE A 25 -12.59 -14.37 5.65
C ILE A 25 -11.15 -14.76 5.94
N LYS A 26 -10.23 -13.79 5.88
CA LYS A 26 -8.83 -14.10 6.10
C LYS A 26 -8.46 -14.08 7.58
N GLY A 27 -9.34 -13.61 8.44
CA GLY A 27 -9.08 -13.61 9.88
C GLY A 27 -7.94 -12.74 10.33
N ARG A 28 -7.64 -11.68 9.58
CA ARG A 28 -6.54 -10.79 9.97
C ARG A 28 -6.93 -9.97 11.19
N SER A 29 -5.96 -9.65 12.03
CA SER A 29 -6.20 -8.87 13.24
C SER A 29 -6.61 -7.44 12.89
N PRO A 30 -7.33 -6.76 13.79
CA PRO A 30 -7.68 -5.35 13.55
C PRO A 30 -6.47 -4.48 13.28
N ARG A 31 -5.34 -4.77 13.94
CA ARG A 31 -4.12 -4.00 13.73
C ARG A 31 -3.59 -4.17 12.31
N THR A 32 -3.62 -5.39 11.80
CA THR A 32 -3.17 -5.66 10.43
C THR A 32 -4.10 -5.00 9.42
N VAL A 33 -5.42 -5.10 9.65
CA VAL A 33 -6.40 -4.48 8.76
C VAL A 33 -6.22 -2.96 8.75
N GLU A 34 -5.98 -2.37 9.90
CA GLU A 34 -5.75 -0.93 9.97
C GLU A 34 -4.47 -0.52 9.23
N ALA A 35 -3.41 -1.31 9.35
CA ALA A 35 -2.16 -1.01 8.66
C ALA A 35 -2.36 -1.07 7.14
N TYR A 36 -3.10 -2.06 6.66
CA TYR A 36 -3.39 -2.16 5.23
C TYR A 36 -4.31 -1.01 4.78
N TYR A 37 -5.27 -0.64 5.61
CA TYR A 37 -6.13 0.50 5.30
C TYR A 37 -5.27 1.77 5.12
N ASN A 38 -4.33 2.01 6.02
CA ASN A 38 -3.50 3.20 5.94
C ASN A 38 -2.63 3.18 4.67
N ASP A 39 -2.08 2.02 4.33
CA ASP A 39 -1.27 1.90 3.12
C ASP A 39 -2.09 2.15 1.86
N LEU A 40 -3.28 1.56 1.79
CA LEU A 40 -4.13 1.67 0.61
C LEU A 40 -4.74 3.07 0.50
N ARG A 41 -5.10 3.68 1.63
CA ARG A 41 -5.59 5.05 1.63
C ARG A 41 -4.54 5.98 1.05
N LEU A 42 -3.28 5.80 1.46
CA LEU A 42 -2.19 6.62 0.97
C LEU A 42 -2.01 6.43 -0.53
N PHE A 43 -2.06 5.18 -1.00
CA PHE A 43 -1.92 4.90 -2.42
C PHE A 43 -3.06 5.51 -3.23
N LEU A 44 -4.30 5.43 -2.73
CA LEU A 44 -5.43 5.99 -3.45
C LEU A 44 -5.37 7.52 -3.48
N ARG A 45 -4.87 8.14 -2.42
CA ARG A 45 -4.63 9.58 -2.44
C ARG A 45 -3.56 9.94 -3.46
N TYR A 46 -2.51 9.13 -3.54
CA TYR A 46 -1.45 9.33 -4.53
C TYR A 46 -2.02 9.23 -5.95
N LEU A 47 -2.87 8.22 -6.17
CA LEU A 47 -3.51 8.05 -7.47
C LEU A 47 -4.38 9.25 -7.81
N MET A 48 -5.16 9.72 -6.86
CA MET A 48 -6.00 10.90 -7.08
C MET A 48 -5.16 12.09 -7.49
N ALA A 49 -4.06 12.34 -6.79
CA ALA A 49 -3.20 13.48 -7.09
C ALA A 49 -2.58 13.36 -8.48
N THR A 50 -2.04 12.19 -8.81
CA THR A 50 -1.36 12.03 -10.10
C THR A 50 -2.34 12.03 -11.27
N ARG A 51 -3.53 11.46 -11.09
CA ARG A 51 -4.52 11.46 -12.17
C ARG A 51 -5.12 12.84 -12.41
N SER A 52 -5.20 13.67 -11.37
CA SER A 52 -5.74 15.01 -11.52
C SER A 52 -4.68 16.06 -11.78
N GLY A 53 -3.41 15.66 -11.87
CA GLY A 53 -2.34 16.60 -12.11
C GLY A 53 -2.00 17.50 -10.93
N THR A 54 -2.45 17.13 -9.73
CA THR A 54 -2.15 17.89 -8.53
C THR A 54 -0.71 17.63 -8.12
N PRO A 55 0.07 18.69 -7.86
CA PRO A 55 1.45 18.47 -7.41
C PRO A 55 1.49 17.69 -6.11
N LEU A 56 2.44 16.78 -6.00
CA LEU A 56 2.59 16.01 -4.77
C LEU A 56 3.37 16.81 -3.75
N PRO A 57 2.82 17.01 -2.56
CA PRO A 57 3.51 17.79 -1.54
C PRO A 57 4.71 17.02 -0.97
N THR A 58 5.72 17.77 -0.54
CA THR A 58 6.88 17.16 0.09
C THR A 58 6.79 17.29 1.62
N ASP A 59 5.86 18.11 2.12
CA ASP A 59 5.70 18.33 3.54
C ASP A 59 4.43 17.72 4.11
N ASP A 60 3.78 16.83 3.37
CA ASP A 60 2.53 16.21 3.79
C ASP A 60 2.68 14.72 3.47
N PRO A 61 3.45 13.98 4.26
CA PRO A 61 3.81 12.61 3.94
C PRO A 61 2.64 11.63 3.85
N ASN A 62 1.52 11.98 4.47
CA ASN A 62 0.35 11.11 4.40
C ASN A 62 -0.68 11.62 3.40
N LEU A 63 -0.32 12.64 2.62
CA LEU A 63 -1.20 13.24 1.62
C LEU A 63 -2.56 13.60 2.18
N GLU A 64 -2.56 14.13 3.42
CA GLU A 64 -3.82 14.46 4.08
C GLU A 64 -4.57 15.57 3.38
N SER A 65 -3.87 16.41 2.64
CA SER A 65 -4.51 17.47 1.88
C SER A 65 -5.24 16.93 0.65
N ILE A 66 -5.03 15.67 0.29
CA ILE A 66 -5.66 15.07 -0.87
C ILE A 66 -6.85 14.24 -0.39
N SER A 67 -8.04 14.62 -0.81
CA SER A 67 -9.22 13.85 -0.46
C SER A 67 -9.36 12.66 -1.40
N PHE A 68 -9.69 11.50 -0.88
CA PHE A 68 -9.94 10.34 -1.73
C PHE A 68 -11.40 9.88 -1.62
N ALA A 69 -12.23 10.66 -0.93
CA ALA A 69 -13.63 10.28 -0.76
C ALA A 69 -14.37 10.23 -2.10
N SER A 70 -13.94 11.03 -3.06
CA SER A 70 -14.60 11.06 -4.35
C SER A 70 -13.90 10.20 -5.41
N ILE A 71 -12.97 9.36 -5.01
CA ILE A 71 -12.28 8.53 -5.99
C ILE A 71 -13.28 7.56 -6.61
N SER A 72 -13.27 7.46 -7.93
CA SER A 72 -14.19 6.57 -8.64
C SER A 72 -13.61 5.16 -8.71
N GLU A 73 -14.49 4.18 -8.92
CA GLU A 73 -14.02 2.81 -9.12
C GLU A 73 -13.12 2.76 -10.35
N GLU A 74 -13.48 3.49 -11.40
CA GLU A 74 -12.66 3.50 -12.60
C GLU A 74 -11.24 3.93 -12.31
N MET A 75 -11.07 4.93 -11.48
CA MET A 75 -9.73 5.40 -11.13
C MET A 75 -8.97 4.34 -10.36
N ILE A 76 -9.62 3.68 -9.41
CA ILE A 76 -8.99 2.61 -8.65
C ILE A 76 -8.55 1.50 -9.60
N LEU A 77 -9.43 1.12 -10.52
CA LEU A 77 -9.14 0.02 -11.44
C LEU A 77 -8.13 0.40 -12.52
N SER A 78 -7.85 1.69 -12.69
CA SER A 78 -6.91 2.15 -13.70
C SER A 78 -5.45 2.05 -13.25
N ALA A 79 -5.19 1.67 -12.03
CA ALA A 79 -3.83 1.62 -11.51
C ALA A 79 -3.00 0.61 -12.28
N ARG A 80 -1.74 0.97 -12.50
CA ARG A 80 -0.81 0.12 -13.22
C ARG A 80 0.40 -0.16 -12.36
N LEU A 81 1.19 -1.12 -12.76
CA LEU A 81 2.42 -1.46 -12.06
C LEU A 81 3.33 -0.25 -11.92
N SER A 82 3.40 0.59 -12.96
CA SER A 82 4.22 1.79 -12.90
C SER A 82 3.74 2.77 -11.85
N ASP A 83 2.43 2.82 -11.59
CA ASP A 83 1.89 3.67 -10.52
C ASP A 83 2.39 3.19 -9.17
N ALA A 84 2.46 1.89 -8.97
CA ALA A 84 2.93 1.33 -7.72
C ALA A 84 4.41 1.64 -7.49
N TYR A 85 5.23 1.50 -8.54
CA TYR A 85 6.65 1.81 -8.41
C TYR A 85 6.86 3.31 -8.13
N SER A 86 6.12 4.16 -8.83
CA SER A 86 6.21 5.61 -8.59
C SER A 86 5.77 5.97 -7.18
N PHE A 87 4.72 5.32 -6.70
CA PHE A 87 4.22 5.53 -5.36
C PHE A 87 5.28 5.15 -4.31
N LEU A 88 5.90 3.98 -4.49
CA LEU A 88 6.91 3.53 -3.53
C LEU A 88 8.12 4.46 -3.53
N ALA A 89 8.50 4.96 -4.69
CA ALA A 89 9.59 5.93 -4.78
C ALA A 89 9.23 7.23 -4.08
N TYR A 90 8.01 7.69 -4.26
CA TYR A 90 7.55 8.91 -3.61
C TYR A 90 7.56 8.76 -2.08
N VAL A 91 7.01 7.66 -1.59
CA VAL A 91 6.95 7.43 -0.15
C VAL A 91 8.34 7.34 0.44
N GLN A 92 9.27 6.70 -0.27
CA GLN A 92 10.63 6.58 0.20
C GLN A 92 11.29 7.95 0.28
N SER A 93 11.01 8.83 -0.68
CA SER A 93 11.64 10.14 -0.70
C SER A 93 11.12 11.07 0.39
N VAL A 94 9.85 10.94 0.77
CA VAL A 94 9.28 11.86 1.76
C VAL A 94 9.27 11.29 3.18
N ASN A 95 9.19 9.96 3.32
CA ASN A 95 9.09 9.37 4.63
C ASN A 95 10.31 8.55 5.05
N GLN A 96 11.20 8.26 4.13
CA GLN A 96 12.37 7.44 4.40
C GLN A 96 11.98 6.16 5.16
N THR A 97 10.97 5.48 4.66
CA THR A 97 10.46 4.29 5.30
C THR A 97 11.49 3.18 5.30
N ASN A 98 11.45 2.32 6.30
CA ASN A 98 12.37 1.20 6.37
C ASN A 98 11.88 0.08 5.44
N ALA A 99 12.72 -0.94 5.27
CA ALA A 99 12.43 -2.04 4.36
C ALA A 99 11.16 -2.80 4.74
N LYS A 100 10.93 -2.97 6.05
CA LYS A 100 9.76 -3.69 6.52
C LYS A 100 8.47 -2.95 6.15
N THR A 101 8.47 -1.64 6.30
CA THR A 101 7.30 -0.83 5.95
C THR A 101 7.06 -0.86 4.45
N ARG A 102 8.13 -0.78 3.65
CA ARG A 102 7.98 -0.84 2.19
C ARG A 102 7.44 -2.20 1.76
N ALA A 103 7.93 -3.28 2.38
CA ALA A 103 7.44 -4.62 2.07
C ALA A 103 5.96 -4.76 2.39
N ARG A 104 5.52 -4.19 3.51
CA ARG A 104 4.10 -4.22 3.87
C ARG A 104 3.26 -3.45 2.86
N LYS A 105 3.75 -2.30 2.38
CA LYS A 105 3.02 -1.53 1.37
C LYS A 105 2.89 -2.31 0.07
N VAL A 106 3.92 -3.04 -0.33
CA VAL A 106 3.84 -3.90 -1.51
C VAL A 106 2.78 -4.98 -1.28
N SER A 107 2.77 -5.60 -0.10
CA SER A 107 1.79 -6.63 0.22
C SER A 107 0.37 -6.08 0.20
N SER A 108 0.18 -4.85 0.69
CA SER A 108 -1.14 -4.21 0.68
C SER A 108 -1.62 -4.01 -0.76
N LEU A 109 -0.76 -3.50 -1.63
CA LEU A 109 -1.13 -3.25 -3.02
C LEU A 109 -1.41 -4.56 -3.75
N ARG A 110 -0.55 -5.54 -3.59
CA ARG A 110 -0.73 -6.82 -4.26
C ARG A 110 -2.00 -7.52 -3.79
N GLY A 111 -2.24 -7.51 -2.49
CA GLY A 111 -3.41 -8.17 -1.92
C GLY A 111 -4.71 -7.53 -2.37
N PHE A 112 -4.75 -6.21 -2.37
CA PHE A 112 -5.95 -5.49 -2.77
C PHE A 112 -6.30 -5.74 -4.23
N TYR A 113 -5.31 -5.62 -5.13
CA TYR A 113 -5.57 -5.80 -6.56
C TYR A 113 -5.82 -7.27 -6.91
N LYS A 114 -5.23 -8.21 -6.16
CA LYS A 114 -5.55 -9.61 -6.33
C LYS A 114 -7.00 -9.87 -5.93
N TYR A 115 -7.47 -9.23 -4.86
CA TYR A 115 -8.85 -9.34 -4.42
C TYR A 115 -9.79 -8.77 -5.49
N LEU A 116 -9.44 -7.62 -6.07
CA LEU A 116 -10.27 -7.01 -7.10
C LEU A 116 -10.39 -7.90 -8.32
N GLN A 117 -9.35 -8.65 -8.64
CA GLN A 117 -9.36 -9.56 -9.76
C GLN A 117 -10.08 -10.87 -9.42
N SER A 118 -9.66 -11.53 -8.34
CA SER A 118 -10.08 -12.90 -8.12
C SER A 118 -11.37 -13.06 -7.32
N LYS A 119 -11.69 -12.08 -6.49
CA LYS A 119 -12.87 -12.18 -5.63
C LYS A 119 -13.96 -11.22 -6.03
N ALA A 120 -13.61 -9.95 -6.25
CA ALA A 120 -14.59 -8.96 -6.63
C ALA A 120 -14.95 -9.03 -8.12
N GLY A 121 -14.09 -9.69 -8.91
CA GLY A 121 -14.37 -9.86 -10.35
C GLY A 121 -14.39 -8.56 -11.14
N ARG A 122 -13.66 -7.53 -10.66
CA ARG A 122 -13.68 -6.23 -11.30
C ARG A 122 -12.52 -6.04 -12.28
N LEU A 123 -11.56 -6.94 -12.31
CA LEU A 123 -10.40 -6.87 -13.20
C LEU A 123 -10.15 -8.23 -13.82
N GLU A 124 -9.74 -8.25 -15.07
CA GLU A 124 -9.40 -9.50 -15.71
C GLU A 124 -8.01 -9.93 -15.31
N GLU A 125 -7.10 -8.97 -15.10
CA GLU A 125 -5.75 -9.27 -14.70
C GLU A 125 -5.39 -8.44 -13.47
N ASN A 126 -4.48 -8.95 -12.68
CA ASN A 126 -4.00 -8.23 -11.51
C ASN A 126 -2.83 -7.35 -11.92
N PRO A 127 -2.99 -6.02 -11.97
CA PRO A 127 -1.92 -5.14 -12.43
C PRO A 127 -0.72 -5.14 -11.50
N MET A 128 -0.90 -5.61 -10.26
CA MET A 128 0.18 -5.62 -9.27
C MET A 128 0.80 -6.99 -9.11
N GLU A 129 0.47 -7.94 -9.99
CA GLU A 129 0.99 -9.28 -9.83
C GLU A 129 2.51 -9.34 -9.90
N GLN A 130 3.10 -8.52 -10.74
CA GLN A 130 4.54 -8.49 -10.90
C GLN A 130 5.25 -7.54 -9.93
N LEU A 131 4.52 -6.93 -9.03
CA LEU A 131 5.12 -6.01 -8.07
C LEU A 131 5.99 -6.80 -7.10
N GLU A 132 7.26 -6.45 -7.05
CA GLU A 132 8.21 -7.17 -6.22
C GLU A 132 8.42 -6.49 -4.89
N ILE A 133 8.71 -7.29 -3.89
CA ILE A 133 9.06 -6.75 -2.58
C ILE A 133 10.43 -6.11 -2.69
N PRO A 134 10.60 -4.86 -2.24
CA PRO A 134 11.88 -4.18 -2.35
C PRO A 134 12.99 -4.97 -1.67
N ALA A 135 14.15 -4.99 -2.30
CA ALA A 135 15.30 -5.69 -1.74
C ALA A 135 15.69 -5.05 -0.44
N GLN A 136 15.95 -5.89 0.56
CA GLN A 136 16.45 -5.38 1.80
C GLN A 136 17.94 -5.42 1.73
N ARG A 137 18.59 -4.30 2.00
CA ARG A 137 19.99 -4.35 2.17
C ARG A 137 20.22 -5.07 3.43
N LYS A 138 20.73 -6.27 3.33
CA LYS A 138 21.10 -6.97 4.51
C LYS A 138 22.37 -6.34 4.97
N SER A 139 22.33 -5.76 6.16
CA SER A 139 23.59 -5.39 6.73
C SER A 139 24.27 -6.70 7.06
N LEU A 140 25.53 -6.79 6.75
CA LEU A 140 26.28 -7.96 7.11
C LEU A 140 26.25 -8.11 8.60
N PRO A 141 25.98 -9.30 9.09
CA PRO A 141 26.07 -9.53 10.53
C PRO A 141 27.47 -9.16 10.99
N LYS A 142 27.55 -8.57 12.14
CA LYS A 142 28.85 -8.14 12.61
C LYS A 142 29.86 -9.26 12.70
N TYR A 143 29.42 -10.45 13.01
CA TYR A 143 30.39 -11.52 13.11
C TYR A 143 30.91 -11.88 11.73
N LEU A 144 30.18 -11.59 10.67
CA LEU A 144 30.70 -11.91 9.38
C LEU A 144 31.69 -10.87 8.95
N THR A 145 31.44 -9.63 9.31
CA THR A 145 32.41 -8.64 8.92
C THR A 145 33.67 -8.80 9.69
N LEU A 146 33.59 -9.43 10.84
CA LEU A 146 34.80 -9.57 11.54
C LEU A 146 35.51 -10.68 10.99
N ASP A 147 34.84 -11.55 10.43
CA ASP A 147 35.39 -12.69 10.00
C ASP A 147 36.06 -12.54 8.81
N GLU A 148 35.80 -11.61 8.10
CA GLU A 148 36.43 -11.48 7.01
C GLU A 148 37.64 -11.39 7.30
N SER A 149 37.77 -11.18 8.36
CA SER A 149 39.03 -11.05 8.63
C SER A 149 39.36 -12.40 8.94
N LEU A 150 38.63 -13.23 8.89
CA LEU A 150 38.93 -14.40 9.26
C LEU A 150 39.33 -15.00 8.23
N HIS A 151 39.61 -14.92 7.83
CA HIS A 151 40.08 -15.42 6.91
C HIS A 151 40.86 -14.68 6.46
#